data_5d1c665c843dcf3153fcecbf462b2b47
#
_entry.id   5d1c665c843dcf3153fcecbf462b2b47
#
_cell.length_a   1.000
_cell.length_b   1.000
_cell.length_c   1.000
_cell.angle_alpha   90.00
_cell.angle_beta   90.00
_cell.angle_gamma   90.00
#
_symmetry.space_group_name_H-M   'P 1'
#
loop_
_entity.id
_entity.type
_entity.pdbx_description
1 polymer ?
#
loop_
_entity_poly.entity_id
_entity_poly.type
_entity_poly.pdbx_seq_one_letter_code
_entity_poly.pdbx_strand_id
1 'polypeptide(L)'
;MLKTLKQMSIPFSGNEYEIENLSKLDDKMLAAMKVSLPNQTALYDAIKGDLNKDGIEDVVVVAQETFNEKFMPFSDGCDESTKDDKWCQIVNKNRRGVVVLLSNGDKYEAAVTKRDIFESPNEDGGAYFPPELAVEIKNSELKFFYSYGKYGYWEYVFALYGKDFKLVRYFSSDNNGPMLEYIVQMDFINHRLDKSANLLYQGNEEYKRYEECIEKYRSFDDAQEEDDYDAIFIRKTYELKTQKILLSEVKKVDYIDGRWLDDLQNSKQLGKILKIDFWSEYLGDNEDELVRCVAGKI
;
A
#
# COMPACT_ATOMS: atom_id res chain seq x y z
N MET A 1 22.82 9.33 -20.82
CA MET A 1 22.24 10.30 -19.89
C MET A 1 20.96 9.69 -19.37
N LEU A 2 20.79 9.58 -18.07
CA LEU A 2 19.49 9.20 -17.49
C LEU A 2 18.47 10.28 -17.82
N LYS A 3 17.31 9.88 -18.31
CA LYS A 3 16.22 10.81 -18.62
C LYS A 3 15.11 10.65 -17.59
N THR A 4 14.55 11.77 -17.15
CA THR A 4 13.26 11.81 -16.46
C THR A 4 12.13 11.77 -17.47
N LEU A 5 10.91 11.48 -17.03
CA LEU A 5 9.73 11.52 -17.90
C LEU A 5 9.57 12.89 -18.58
N LYS A 6 9.77 13.97 -17.84
CA LYS A 6 9.74 15.34 -18.37
C LYS A 6 10.75 15.57 -19.49
N GLN A 7 11.99 15.06 -19.34
CA GLN A 7 13.05 15.21 -20.35
C GLN A 7 12.78 14.36 -21.62
N MET A 8 11.88 13.39 -21.52
CA MET A 8 11.48 12.54 -22.66
C MET A 8 10.30 13.12 -23.44
N SER A 9 9.76 14.27 -23.04
CA SER A 9 8.54 14.88 -23.62
C SER A 9 7.34 13.94 -23.64
N ILE A 10 7.23 13.09 -22.62
CA ILE A 10 6.10 12.19 -22.43
C ILE A 10 4.90 13.02 -21.94
N PRO A 11 3.68 12.79 -22.48
CA PRO A 11 2.50 13.49 -22.00
C PRO A 11 2.32 13.30 -20.49
N PHE A 12 2.16 14.40 -19.79
CA PHE A 12 2.08 14.45 -18.33
C PHE A 12 0.61 14.45 -17.93
N SER A 13 0.14 13.46 -17.22
CA SER A 13 -1.15 13.53 -16.54
C SER A 13 -0.91 14.07 -15.12
N GLY A 14 -1.32 15.25 -14.88
CA GLY A 14 -1.24 16.19 -13.75
C GLY A 14 -0.81 15.78 -12.33
N ASN A 15 -0.46 14.54 -12.05
CA ASN A 15 -0.05 14.05 -10.72
C ASN A 15 1.33 13.37 -10.72
N GLU A 16 2.11 13.56 -11.74
CA GLU A 16 3.48 13.03 -11.78
C GLU A 16 4.38 14.00 -11.03
N TYR A 17 4.89 13.61 -9.88
CA TYR A 17 5.83 14.40 -9.08
C TYR A 17 7.13 14.60 -9.87
N GLU A 18 7.58 15.84 -9.97
CA GLU A 18 8.94 16.11 -10.41
C GLU A 18 9.90 15.54 -9.37
N ILE A 19 10.95 14.85 -9.80
CA ILE A 19 12.06 14.55 -8.90
C ILE A 19 12.71 15.89 -8.56
N GLU A 20 12.32 16.43 -7.44
CA GLU A 20 12.80 17.73 -6.97
C GLU A 20 14.32 17.77 -6.79
N ASN A 21 14.99 16.61 -6.78
CA ASN A 21 16.38 16.57 -6.33
C ASN A 21 17.27 15.53 -7.03
N LEU A 22 17.27 15.49 -8.36
CA LEU A 22 18.38 14.84 -9.07
C LEU A 22 19.75 15.42 -8.64
N SER A 23 19.79 16.66 -8.18
CA SER A 23 20.99 17.32 -7.62
C SER A 23 21.51 16.69 -6.32
N LYS A 24 20.74 15.87 -5.63
CA LYS A 24 21.18 15.09 -4.46
C LYS A 24 21.87 13.78 -4.81
N LEU A 25 21.85 13.38 -6.09
CA LEU A 25 22.49 12.15 -6.56
C LEU A 25 23.89 12.50 -7.03
N ASP A 26 24.88 11.80 -6.51
CA ASP A 26 26.27 11.93 -6.97
C ASP A 26 26.52 11.19 -8.29
N ASP A 27 27.69 11.44 -8.90
CA ASP A 27 28.05 10.81 -10.17
C ASP A 27 28.13 9.29 -10.13
N LYS A 28 28.50 8.71 -8.98
CA LYS A 28 28.57 7.25 -8.80
C LYS A 28 27.17 6.64 -8.79
N MET A 29 26.23 7.27 -8.08
CA MET A 29 24.83 6.87 -8.06
C MET A 29 24.23 6.94 -9.46
N LEU A 30 24.43 8.06 -10.16
CA LEU A 30 23.94 8.24 -11.54
C LEU A 30 24.53 7.21 -12.51
N ALA A 31 25.81 6.87 -12.36
CA ALA A 31 26.45 5.84 -13.17
C ALA A 31 25.86 4.45 -12.90
N ALA A 32 25.66 4.09 -11.64
CA ALA A 32 25.05 2.81 -11.23
C ALA A 32 23.61 2.68 -11.73
N MET A 33 22.81 3.73 -11.57
CA MET A 33 21.44 3.78 -12.09
C MET A 33 21.40 3.56 -13.60
N LYS A 34 22.30 4.20 -14.36
CA LYS A 34 22.37 4.06 -15.81
C LYS A 34 22.60 2.62 -16.26
N VAL A 35 23.33 1.83 -15.49
CA VAL A 35 23.63 0.42 -15.77
C VAL A 35 22.52 -0.51 -15.27
N SER A 36 21.89 -0.16 -14.15
CA SER A 36 20.97 -1.05 -13.42
C SER A 36 19.51 -0.85 -13.82
N LEU A 37 19.15 0.32 -14.39
CA LEU A 37 17.79 0.55 -14.85
C LEU A 37 17.48 -0.34 -16.07
N PRO A 38 16.31 -0.99 -16.08
CA PRO A 38 15.85 -1.76 -17.23
C PRO A 38 15.76 -0.88 -18.51
N ASN A 39 15.92 -1.49 -19.66
CA ASN A 39 15.70 -0.80 -20.93
C ASN A 39 14.25 -0.28 -21.01
N GLN A 40 14.03 0.82 -21.71
CA GLN A 40 12.72 1.46 -21.84
C GLN A 40 12.09 1.83 -20.50
N THR A 41 12.89 2.35 -19.58
CA THR A 41 12.44 2.98 -18.36
C THR A 41 13.01 4.38 -18.21
N ALA A 42 12.29 5.23 -17.52
CA ALA A 42 12.73 6.55 -17.11
C ALA A 42 12.76 6.63 -15.57
N LEU A 43 13.59 7.50 -15.05
CA LEU A 43 13.67 7.77 -13.63
C LEU A 43 12.39 8.46 -13.18
N TYR A 44 11.71 7.89 -12.18
CA TYR A 44 10.52 8.44 -11.56
C TYR A 44 10.85 9.10 -10.22
N ASP A 45 11.57 8.39 -9.33
CA ASP A 45 12.00 8.89 -8.03
C ASP A 45 13.28 8.19 -7.56
N ALA A 46 14.00 8.78 -6.59
CA ALA A 46 15.18 8.17 -5.99
C ALA A 46 15.32 8.58 -4.52
N ILE A 47 15.45 7.59 -3.66
CA ILE A 47 15.50 7.72 -2.20
C ILE A 47 16.82 7.17 -1.69
N LYS A 48 17.43 7.86 -0.71
CA LYS A 48 18.69 7.47 -0.09
C LYS A 48 18.49 7.05 1.36
N GLY A 49 19.31 6.13 1.81
CA GLY A 49 19.39 5.70 3.21
C GLY A 49 20.23 4.44 3.37
N ASP A 50 20.64 4.16 4.56
CA ASP A 50 21.46 2.99 4.90
C ASP A 50 20.56 1.77 5.14
N LEU A 51 20.46 0.88 4.17
CA LEU A 51 19.62 -0.32 4.21
C LEU A 51 20.35 -1.53 4.83
N ASN A 52 21.69 -1.55 4.73
CA ASN A 52 22.52 -2.68 5.15
C ASN A 52 23.20 -2.46 6.52
N LYS A 53 23.02 -1.28 7.12
CA LYS A 53 23.58 -0.86 8.43
C LYS A 53 25.11 -0.77 8.44
N ASP A 54 25.72 -0.43 7.32
CA ASP A 54 27.18 -0.22 7.23
C ASP A 54 27.60 1.25 7.40
N GLY A 55 26.64 2.14 7.56
CA GLY A 55 26.86 3.58 7.71
C GLY A 55 27.05 4.32 6.38
N ILE A 56 26.85 3.66 5.25
CA ILE A 56 26.98 4.23 3.91
C ILE A 56 25.57 4.32 3.28
N GLU A 57 25.30 5.40 2.57
CA GLU A 57 24.00 5.56 1.92
C GLU A 57 23.85 4.61 0.72
N ASP A 58 22.78 3.81 0.75
CA ASP A 58 22.25 3.05 -0.36
C ASP A 58 21.23 3.90 -1.14
N VAL A 59 20.79 3.43 -2.30
CA VAL A 59 19.80 4.13 -3.14
C VAL A 59 18.71 3.18 -3.58
N VAL A 60 17.46 3.61 -3.41
CA VAL A 60 16.30 2.98 -4.00
C VAL A 60 15.78 3.88 -5.12
N VAL A 61 15.68 3.33 -6.31
CA VAL A 61 15.21 4.03 -7.50
C VAL A 61 13.85 3.51 -7.88
N VAL A 62 12.88 4.40 -8.01
CA VAL A 62 11.60 4.11 -8.69
C VAL A 62 11.76 4.49 -10.15
N ALA A 63 11.51 3.54 -11.04
CA ALA A 63 11.59 3.74 -12.48
C ALA A 63 10.25 3.43 -13.13
N GLN A 64 9.84 4.25 -14.08
CA GLN A 64 8.62 4.04 -14.85
C GLN A 64 8.96 3.52 -16.26
N GLU A 65 8.20 2.55 -16.72
CA GLU A 65 8.28 2.08 -18.11
C GLU A 65 7.93 3.19 -19.11
N THR A 66 8.42 3.06 -20.34
CA THR A 66 8.24 4.06 -21.40
C THR A 66 7.81 3.42 -22.72
N PHE A 67 6.94 2.42 -22.64
CA PHE A 67 6.37 1.75 -23.80
C PHE A 67 5.34 2.63 -24.48
N ASN A 68 5.50 2.87 -25.77
CA ASN A 68 4.58 3.70 -26.55
C ASN A 68 3.16 3.15 -26.59
N GLU A 69 3.00 1.84 -26.62
CA GLU A 69 1.70 1.14 -26.62
C GLU A 69 0.93 1.27 -25.30
N LYS A 70 1.58 1.77 -24.25
CA LYS A 70 0.96 2.07 -22.96
C LYS A 70 0.45 3.52 -22.85
N PHE A 71 0.65 4.34 -23.87
CA PHE A 71 -0.02 5.63 -24.00
C PHE A 71 -1.35 5.40 -24.72
N MET A 72 -2.42 5.34 -23.96
CA MET A 72 -3.73 4.92 -24.42
C MET A 72 -4.84 5.73 -23.73
N PRO A 73 -6.09 5.72 -24.26
CA PRO A 73 -7.19 6.40 -23.59
C PRO A 73 -7.35 5.95 -22.13
N PHE A 74 -7.75 6.87 -21.27
CA PHE A 74 -8.03 6.56 -19.85
C PHE A 74 -9.11 5.47 -19.72
N SER A 75 -10.19 5.59 -20.51
CA SER A 75 -11.29 4.61 -20.55
C SER A 75 -11.24 3.77 -21.83
N ASP A 76 -11.56 2.48 -21.71
CA ASP A 76 -11.60 1.56 -22.85
C ASP A 76 -12.82 1.79 -23.78
N GLY A 77 -13.83 2.57 -23.34
CA GLY A 77 -15.03 2.88 -24.11
C GLY A 77 -14.89 4.10 -25.04
N CYS A 78 -13.68 4.58 -25.31
CA CYS A 78 -13.44 5.77 -26.11
C CYS A 78 -13.44 5.48 -27.61
N ASP A 79 -14.20 6.30 -28.36
CA ASP A 79 -14.27 6.26 -29.83
C ASP A 79 -14.21 7.69 -30.43
N GLU A 80 -14.37 7.82 -31.73
CA GLU A 80 -14.33 9.12 -32.43
C GLU A 80 -15.39 10.11 -31.94
N SER A 81 -16.54 9.63 -31.42
CA SER A 81 -17.61 10.48 -30.91
C SER A 81 -17.35 11.01 -29.50
N THR A 82 -16.53 10.30 -28.74
CA THR A 82 -16.19 10.58 -27.32
C THR A 82 -14.75 11.06 -27.12
N LYS A 83 -13.98 11.21 -28.19
CA LYS A 83 -12.54 11.57 -28.13
C LYS A 83 -12.22 12.86 -27.36
N ASP A 84 -13.16 13.79 -27.31
CA ASP A 84 -13.00 15.07 -26.60
C ASP A 84 -13.45 14.99 -25.13
N ASP A 85 -13.98 13.85 -24.70
CA ASP A 85 -14.38 13.64 -23.33
C ASP A 85 -13.14 13.52 -22.42
N LYS A 86 -13.24 14.04 -21.19
CA LYS A 86 -12.16 13.98 -20.20
C LYS A 86 -11.64 12.57 -19.97
N TRP A 87 -12.51 11.57 -20.08
CA TRP A 87 -12.20 10.16 -19.88
C TRP A 87 -11.52 9.50 -21.10
N CYS A 88 -11.47 10.20 -22.22
CA CYS A 88 -10.86 9.70 -23.46
C CYS A 88 -9.50 10.34 -23.75
N GLN A 89 -8.99 11.16 -22.86
CA GLN A 89 -7.64 11.70 -22.99
C GLN A 89 -6.61 10.59 -22.94
N ILE A 90 -5.56 10.72 -23.76
CA ILE A 90 -4.42 9.79 -23.76
C ILE A 90 -3.63 10.00 -22.47
N VAL A 91 -3.45 8.93 -21.73
CA VAL A 91 -2.70 8.89 -20.48
C VAL A 91 -1.58 7.87 -20.54
N ASN A 92 -0.62 8.02 -19.64
CA ASN A 92 0.49 7.10 -19.50
C ASN A 92 0.12 5.96 -18.55
N LYS A 93 -0.19 4.77 -19.04
CA LYS A 93 -0.46 3.55 -18.26
C LYS A 93 0.78 2.67 -18.12
N ASN A 94 1.98 3.21 -18.30
CA ASN A 94 3.22 2.51 -18.02
C ASN A 94 3.40 2.29 -16.53
N ARG A 95 3.69 1.06 -16.13
CA ARG A 95 3.86 0.68 -14.73
C ARG A 95 5.19 1.17 -14.16
N ARG A 96 5.30 1.20 -12.84
CA ARG A 96 6.50 1.60 -12.12
C ARG A 96 7.18 0.39 -11.50
N GLY A 97 8.49 0.43 -11.47
CA GLY A 97 9.33 -0.61 -10.88
C GLY A 97 10.28 -0.05 -9.86
N VAL A 98 11.07 -0.92 -9.23
CA VAL A 98 12.06 -0.53 -8.25
C VAL A 98 13.40 -1.18 -8.54
N VAL A 99 14.48 -0.42 -8.36
CA VAL A 99 15.85 -0.91 -8.34
C VAL A 99 16.47 -0.52 -7.00
N VAL A 100 16.93 -1.50 -6.24
CA VAL A 100 17.64 -1.28 -4.98
C VAL A 100 19.14 -1.45 -5.23
N LEU A 101 19.89 -0.39 -4.99
CA LEU A 101 21.33 -0.31 -5.18
C LEU A 101 22.00 -0.23 -3.81
N LEU A 102 22.75 -1.26 -3.43
CA LEU A 102 23.55 -1.25 -2.23
C LEU A 102 24.96 -0.73 -2.51
N SER A 103 25.44 0.14 -1.64
CA SER A 103 26.78 0.73 -1.71
C SER A 103 27.75 -0.08 -0.86
N ASN A 104 29.03 -0.16 -1.29
CA ASN A 104 30.14 -0.58 -0.47
C ASN A 104 31.18 0.54 -0.29
N GLY A 105 30.77 1.79 -0.56
CA GLY A 105 31.61 2.98 -0.55
C GLY A 105 32.33 3.26 -1.87
N ASP A 106 32.77 2.23 -2.58
CA ASP A 106 33.46 2.39 -3.87
C ASP A 106 32.50 2.37 -5.06
N LYS A 107 31.49 1.52 -5.01
CA LYS A 107 30.51 1.30 -6.07
C LYS A 107 29.13 0.92 -5.52
N TYR A 108 28.14 1.07 -6.37
CA TYR A 108 26.79 0.57 -6.14
C TYR A 108 26.56 -0.73 -6.91
N GLU A 109 25.93 -1.71 -6.27
CA GLU A 109 25.54 -2.97 -6.88
C GLU A 109 24.03 -3.17 -6.74
N ALA A 110 23.36 -3.60 -7.83
CA ALA A 110 21.93 -3.88 -7.79
C ALA A 110 21.66 -5.14 -6.97
N ALA A 111 20.98 -4.99 -5.84
CA ALA A 111 20.50 -6.10 -5.02
C ALA A 111 19.18 -6.65 -5.56
N VAL A 112 18.26 -5.78 -5.94
CA VAL A 112 16.95 -6.13 -6.50
C VAL A 112 16.66 -5.23 -7.69
N THR A 113 16.10 -5.82 -8.75
CA THR A 113 15.57 -5.09 -9.90
C THR A 113 14.20 -5.66 -10.24
N LYS A 114 13.17 -4.84 -10.09
CA LYS A 114 11.78 -5.15 -10.46
C LYS A 114 11.30 -4.10 -11.45
N ARG A 115 10.69 -4.52 -12.54
CA ARG A 115 10.35 -3.62 -13.63
C ARG A 115 9.00 -2.93 -13.47
N ASP A 116 7.98 -3.68 -13.03
CA ASP A 116 6.56 -3.34 -13.18
C ASP A 116 5.70 -3.72 -11.97
N ILE A 117 6.29 -3.67 -10.76
CA ILE A 117 5.60 -4.13 -9.53
C ILE A 117 4.52 -3.17 -9.05
N PHE A 118 4.60 -1.89 -9.40
CA PHE A 118 3.62 -0.87 -9.03
C PHE A 118 2.78 -0.46 -10.23
N GLU A 119 1.51 -0.20 -9.99
CA GLU A 119 0.62 0.37 -10.99
C GLU A 119 1.10 1.74 -11.46
N SER A 120 0.68 2.12 -12.67
CA SER A 120 0.86 3.50 -13.11
C SER A 120 -0.10 4.41 -12.34
N PRO A 121 0.19 5.73 -12.27
CA PRO A 121 -0.76 6.67 -11.66
C PRO A 121 -2.09 6.77 -12.42
N ASN A 122 -2.20 6.13 -13.60
CA ASN A 122 -3.38 6.16 -14.47
C ASN A 122 -4.01 4.77 -14.69
N GLU A 123 -3.55 3.74 -13.99
CA GLU A 123 -4.26 2.46 -13.90
C GLU A 123 -5.42 2.58 -12.90
N ASP A 124 -6.32 1.60 -12.89
CA ASP A 124 -7.64 1.60 -12.25
C ASP A 124 -7.68 1.90 -10.73
N GLY A 125 -7.02 2.96 -10.33
CA GLY A 125 -6.94 3.42 -8.97
C GLY A 125 -8.19 4.11 -8.45
N GLY A 126 -9.36 3.64 -8.82
CA GLY A 126 -10.60 4.22 -8.36
C GLY A 126 -11.01 5.48 -9.15
N ALA A 127 -12.30 5.72 -9.19
CA ALA A 127 -12.95 6.70 -10.07
C ALA A 127 -12.55 8.18 -9.82
N TYR A 128 -11.77 8.49 -8.78
CA TYR A 128 -11.60 9.88 -8.35
C TYR A 128 -10.16 10.32 -8.15
N PHE A 129 -9.26 9.43 -7.76
CA PHE A 129 -7.86 9.78 -7.48
C PHE A 129 -6.92 8.69 -7.98
N PRO A 130 -5.87 9.05 -8.73
CA PRO A 130 -4.81 8.11 -9.05
C PRO A 130 -4.10 7.69 -7.76
N PRO A 131 -3.67 6.42 -7.67
CA PRO A 131 -2.98 5.94 -6.50
C PRO A 131 -1.64 6.65 -6.32
N GLU A 132 -1.39 7.11 -5.10
CA GLU A 132 -0.12 7.72 -4.70
C GLU A 132 0.85 6.63 -4.24
N LEU A 133 2.06 6.66 -4.76
CA LEU A 133 3.16 5.80 -4.34
C LEU A 133 4.22 6.64 -3.64
N ALA A 134 4.49 6.33 -2.38
CA ALA A 134 5.64 6.87 -1.67
C ALA A 134 6.62 5.75 -1.29
N VAL A 135 7.91 6.04 -1.38
CA VAL A 135 8.98 5.12 -0.99
C VAL A 135 9.84 5.80 0.06
N GLU A 136 10.10 5.09 1.14
CA GLU A 136 10.88 5.60 2.28
C GLU A 136 11.92 4.58 2.72
N ILE A 137 13.08 5.06 3.14
CA ILE A 137 14.06 4.27 3.89
C ILE A 137 14.10 4.81 5.32
N LYS A 138 13.75 3.97 6.28
CA LYS A 138 13.72 4.33 7.70
C LYS A 138 14.14 3.16 8.57
N ASN A 139 15.03 3.40 9.52
CA ASN A 139 15.58 2.38 10.42
C ASN A 139 16.18 1.18 9.66
N SER A 140 16.81 1.43 8.50
CA SER A 140 17.34 0.41 7.59
C SER A 140 16.29 -0.56 7.05
N GLU A 141 15.07 -0.09 6.92
CA GLU A 141 13.97 -0.81 6.30
C GLU A 141 13.47 -0.03 5.09
N LEU A 142 13.12 -0.76 4.04
CA LEU A 142 12.53 -0.23 2.81
C LEU A 142 11.01 -0.32 2.91
N LYS A 143 10.37 0.83 2.88
CA LYS A 143 8.92 0.96 2.99
C LYS A 143 8.33 1.44 1.68
N PHE A 144 7.29 0.76 1.22
CA PHE A 144 6.41 1.19 0.15
C PHE A 144 5.05 1.53 0.72
N PHE A 145 4.62 2.75 0.51
CA PHE A 145 3.31 3.22 0.88
C PHE A 145 2.49 3.51 -0.38
N TYR A 146 1.25 3.04 -0.41
CA TYR A 146 0.35 3.19 -1.54
C TYR A 146 -1.03 3.61 -1.07
N SER A 147 -1.56 4.72 -1.57
CA SER A 147 -2.82 5.31 -1.10
C SER A 147 -3.79 5.56 -2.23
N TYR A 148 -5.04 5.19 -2.02
CA TYR A 148 -6.18 5.57 -2.86
C TYR A 148 -7.02 6.69 -2.21
N GLY A 149 -6.37 7.56 -1.43
CA GLY A 149 -7.03 8.64 -0.72
C GLY A 149 -8.07 8.11 0.27
N LYS A 150 -9.32 8.57 0.16
CA LYS A 150 -10.40 8.18 1.07
C LYS A 150 -10.83 6.71 1.00
N TYR A 151 -10.33 5.94 0.03
CA TYR A 151 -10.67 4.51 -0.12
C TYR A 151 -9.70 3.58 0.59
N GLY A 152 -8.67 4.13 1.24
CA GLY A 152 -7.73 3.38 2.01
C GLY A 152 -6.30 3.45 1.49
N TYR A 153 -5.44 2.71 2.18
CA TYR A 153 -4.03 2.65 1.85
C TYR A 153 -3.41 1.35 2.33
N TRP A 154 -2.23 1.03 1.82
CA TRP A 154 -1.42 -0.06 2.32
C TRP A 154 0.07 0.27 2.34
N GLU A 155 0.75 -0.44 3.20
CA GLU A 155 2.16 -0.27 3.47
C GLU A 155 2.86 -1.62 3.51
N TYR A 156 3.97 -1.72 2.80
CA TYR A 156 4.85 -2.87 2.81
C TYR A 156 6.18 -2.45 3.38
N VAL A 157 6.70 -3.20 4.35
CA VAL A 157 8.00 -2.95 4.95
C VAL A 157 8.90 -4.15 4.73
N PHE A 158 10.00 -3.92 4.03
CA PHE A 158 11.00 -4.91 3.71
C PHE A 158 12.30 -4.63 4.47
N ALA A 159 12.96 -5.68 4.97
CA ALA A 159 14.29 -5.60 5.55
C ALA A 159 15.29 -6.43 4.73
N LEU A 160 16.56 -6.03 4.73
CA LEU A 160 17.60 -6.75 4.03
C LEU A 160 17.71 -8.20 4.53
N TYR A 161 17.76 -9.14 3.61
CA TYR A 161 17.90 -10.57 3.88
C TYR A 161 18.87 -11.22 2.89
N GLY A 162 20.10 -11.33 3.29
CA GLY A 162 21.19 -11.76 2.41
C GLY A 162 21.44 -10.72 1.31
N LYS A 163 21.14 -11.07 0.05
CA LYS A 163 21.24 -10.14 -1.10
C LYS A 163 19.90 -9.66 -1.62
N ASP A 164 18.82 -9.90 -0.88
CA ASP A 164 17.45 -9.55 -1.23
C ASP A 164 16.78 -8.85 -0.05
N PHE A 165 15.50 -8.53 -0.17
CA PHE A 165 14.71 -7.90 0.88
C PHE A 165 13.51 -8.79 1.20
N LYS A 166 13.35 -9.12 2.49
CA LYS A 166 12.24 -9.93 3.00
C LYS A 166 11.15 -9.02 3.54
N LEU A 167 9.89 -9.28 3.18
CA LEU A 167 8.74 -8.64 3.81
C LEU A 167 8.71 -8.95 5.30
N VAL A 168 8.73 -7.92 6.13
CA VAL A 168 8.74 -8.03 7.59
C VAL A 168 7.46 -7.53 8.22
N ARG A 169 6.78 -6.55 7.60
CA ARG A 169 5.47 -6.05 8.03
C ARG A 169 4.62 -5.66 6.84
N TYR A 170 3.32 -5.78 7.01
CA TYR A 170 2.30 -5.30 6.10
C TYR A 170 1.20 -4.61 6.91
N PHE A 171 0.66 -3.56 6.35
CA PHE A 171 -0.51 -2.86 6.86
C PHE A 171 -1.45 -2.54 5.70
N SER A 172 -2.75 -2.69 5.90
CA SER A 172 -3.77 -2.11 5.02
C SER A 172 -4.93 -1.53 5.80
N SER A 173 -5.53 -0.51 5.21
CA SER A 173 -6.78 0.09 5.62
C SER A 173 -7.68 0.15 4.40
N ASP A 174 -8.85 -0.45 4.50
CA ASP A 174 -9.87 -0.42 3.46
C ASP A 174 -11.06 0.41 3.93
N ASN A 175 -11.47 1.35 3.08
CA ASN A 175 -12.51 2.31 3.41
C ASN A 175 -13.59 2.34 2.32
N ASN A 176 -14.83 2.51 2.73
CA ASN A 176 -15.93 2.87 1.84
C ASN A 176 -16.21 4.38 1.97
N GLY A 177 -15.56 5.18 1.12
CA GLY A 177 -15.55 6.63 1.27
C GLY A 177 -14.86 7.04 2.57
N PRO A 178 -15.51 7.81 3.46
CA PRO A 178 -14.92 8.19 4.75
C PRO A 178 -14.99 7.08 5.81
N MET A 179 -15.82 6.04 5.58
CA MET A 179 -16.03 4.98 6.56
C MET A 179 -14.93 3.93 6.45
N LEU A 180 -14.20 3.72 7.53
CA LEU A 180 -13.23 2.64 7.65
C LEU A 180 -13.98 1.30 7.79
N GLU A 181 -13.74 0.35 6.87
CA GLU A 181 -14.36 -0.97 6.89
C GLU A 181 -13.52 -1.96 7.69
N TYR A 182 -12.24 -2.08 7.36
CA TYR A 182 -11.32 -2.95 8.10
C TYR A 182 -9.86 -2.51 8.00
N ILE A 183 -9.10 -2.97 8.97
CA ILE A 183 -7.65 -2.82 9.04
C ILE A 183 -7.01 -4.20 9.13
N VAL A 184 -5.93 -4.40 8.39
CA VAL A 184 -5.11 -5.59 8.48
C VAL A 184 -3.68 -5.21 8.83
N GLN A 185 -3.12 -5.88 9.82
CA GLN A 185 -1.72 -5.73 10.22
C GLN A 185 -1.06 -7.10 10.27
N MET A 186 0.06 -7.27 9.56
CA MET A 186 0.85 -8.50 9.60
C MET A 186 2.26 -8.20 10.09
N ASP A 187 2.68 -8.93 11.08
CA ASP A 187 4.05 -8.93 11.59
C ASP A 187 4.68 -10.30 11.34
N PHE A 188 5.50 -10.39 10.31
CA PHE A 188 6.17 -11.63 9.92
C PHE A 188 7.35 -11.97 10.82
N ILE A 189 7.83 -11.01 11.63
CA ILE A 189 8.88 -11.23 12.62
C ILE A 189 8.31 -11.93 13.84
N ASN A 190 7.16 -11.44 14.33
CA ASN A 190 6.48 -11.95 15.51
C ASN A 190 5.38 -13.00 15.19
N HIS A 191 5.25 -13.39 13.91
CA HIS A 191 4.27 -14.38 13.46
C HIS A 191 2.83 -14.05 13.85
N ARG A 192 2.44 -12.80 13.66
CA ARG A 192 1.14 -12.28 14.11
C ARG A 192 0.41 -11.59 12.95
N LEU A 193 -0.89 -11.84 12.87
CA LEU A 193 -1.83 -11.12 12.04
C LEU A 193 -2.95 -10.56 12.91
N ASP A 194 -3.20 -9.27 12.83
CA ASP A 194 -4.38 -8.62 13.41
C ASP A 194 -5.30 -8.18 12.28
N LYS A 195 -6.56 -8.61 12.32
CA LYS A 195 -7.65 -8.13 11.47
C LYS A 195 -8.67 -7.41 12.36
N SER A 196 -8.87 -6.13 12.11
CA SER A 196 -9.92 -5.33 12.76
C SER A 196 -11.01 -5.04 11.75
N ALA A 197 -12.26 -5.34 12.07
CA ALA A 197 -13.42 -5.09 11.21
C ALA A 197 -14.38 -4.13 11.92
N ASN A 198 -14.88 -3.14 11.18
CA ASN A 198 -15.87 -2.20 11.68
C ASN A 198 -17.22 -2.88 11.79
N LEU A 199 -17.80 -2.89 12.98
CA LEU A 199 -19.09 -3.53 13.26
C LEU A 199 -20.27 -2.75 12.69
N LEU A 200 -20.10 -1.47 12.37
CA LEU A 200 -21.12 -0.67 11.67
C LEU A 200 -21.26 -1.03 10.19
N TYR A 201 -20.29 -1.75 9.64
CA TYR A 201 -20.36 -2.15 8.23
C TYR A 201 -21.24 -3.37 8.04
N GLN A 202 -22.36 -3.21 7.32
CA GLN A 202 -23.42 -4.23 7.15
C GLN A 202 -22.95 -5.55 6.50
N GLY A 203 -21.81 -5.54 5.81
CA GLY A 203 -21.20 -6.74 5.24
C GLY A 203 -20.47 -7.62 6.28
N ASN A 204 -20.33 -7.17 7.52
CA ASN A 204 -19.64 -7.89 8.57
C ASN A 204 -20.56 -8.95 9.23
N GLU A 205 -20.05 -10.15 9.45
CA GLU A 205 -20.81 -11.24 10.11
C GLU A 205 -21.26 -10.88 11.54
N GLU A 206 -20.50 -10.02 12.20
CA GLU A 206 -20.78 -9.56 13.57
C GLU A 206 -21.79 -8.38 13.64
N TYR A 207 -22.16 -7.79 12.50
CA TYR A 207 -23.05 -6.63 12.42
C TYR A 207 -24.40 -6.85 13.13
N LYS A 208 -25.05 -7.99 12.91
CA LYS A 208 -26.36 -8.31 13.55
C LYS A 208 -26.29 -8.28 15.06
N ARG A 209 -25.20 -8.79 15.62
CA ARG A 209 -24.99 -8.81 17.04
C ARG A 209 -24.73 -7.42 17.59
N TYR A 210 -24.04 -6.60 16.84
CA TYR A 210 -23.85 -5.20 17.15
C TYR A 210 -25.19 -4.44 17.18
N GLU A 211 -26.08 -4.65 16.19
CA GLU A 211 -27.43 -4.06 16.18
C GLU A 211 -28.22 -4.42 17.46
N GLU A 212 -28.25 -5.71 17.82
CA GLU A 212 -28.92 -6.19 19.03
C GLU A 212 -28.38 -5.52 20.30
N CYS A 213 -27.07 -5.28 20.35
CA CYS A 213 -26.43 -4.65 21.49
C CYS A 213 -26.68 -3.14 21.52
N ILE A 214 -26.62 -2.45 20.39
CA ILE A 214 -26.93 -1.02 20.31
C ILE A 214 -28.36 -0.73 20.71
N GLU A 215 -29.34 -1.48 20.24
CA GLU A 215 -30.74 -1.32 20.63
C GLU A 215 -30.94 -1.43 22.14
N LYS A 216 -30.12 -2.27 22.78
CA LYS A 216 -30.21 -2.49 24.23
C LYS A 216 -29.52 -1.42 25.09
N TYR A 217 -28.40 -0.86 24.62
CA TYR A 217 -27.51 -0.03 25.47
C TYR A 217 -27.41 1.41 25.00
N ARG A 218 -27.87 1.77 23.81
CA ARG A 218 -27.92 3.16 23.36
C ARG A 218 -29.07 3.88 24.05
N SER A 219 -28.78 4.81 24.93
CA SER A 219 -29.81 5.72 25.45
C SER A 219 -30.25 6.63 24.30
N PHE A 220 -31.56 6.73 24.06
CA PHE A 220 -32.15 7.54 22.98
C PHE A 220 -31.90 9.05 23.15
N ASP A 221 -31.30 9.50 24.23
CA ASP A 221 -31.04 10.92 24.52
C ASP A 221 -29.77 11.47 23.83
N ASP A 222 -28.86 10.60 23.35
CA ASP A 222 -27.58 11.01 22.73
C ASP A 222 -27.66 11.14 21.20
N ALA A 223 -28.84 11.02 20.59
CA ALA A 223 -29.05 11.01 19.14
C ALA A 223 -29.14 12.42 18.51
N GLN A 224 -28.41 13.42 18.99
CA GLN A 224 -28.55 14.80 18.50
C GLN A 224 -27.50 15.28 17.48
N GLU A 225 -26.50 14.52 17.10
CA GLU A 225 -25.64 14.91 15.97
C GLU A 225 -25.40 13.71 15.04
N GLU A 226 -25.93 13.80 13.82
CA GLU A 226 -25.88 12.76 12.78
C GLU A 226 -24.47 12.48 12.22
N ASP A 227 -23.41 13.13 12.74
CA ASP A 227 -22.05 13.08 12.17
C ASP A 227 -21.03 12.26 12.98
N ASP A 228 -21.35 11.85 14.21
CA ASP A 228 -20.47 11.03 15.04
C ASP A 228 -20.85 9.54 14.93
N TYR A 229 -20.38 8.87 13.90
CA TYR A 229 -20.42 7.42 13.82
C TYR A 229 -19.36 6.82 14.75
N ASP A 230 -19.73 6.52 15.98
CA ASP A 230 -18.91 5.77 16.94
C ASP A 230 -18.59 4.38 16.38
N ALA A 231 -17.53 4.26 15.64
CA ALA A 231 -17.13 3.00 15.05
C ALA A 231 -16.59 2.05 16.10
N ILE A 232 -17.24 0.89 16.25
CA ILE A 232 -16.73 -0.20 17.08
C ILE A 232 -16.05 -1.22 16.20
N PHE A 233 -14.82 -1.54 16.55
CA PHE A 233 -14.02 -2.54 15.84
C PHE A 233 -13.87 -3.81 16.66
N ILE A 234 -14.13 -4.94 16.01
CA ILE A 234 -13.68 -6.25 16.48
C ILE A 234 -12.29 -6.55 15.91
N ARG A 235 -11.31 -6.80 16.77
CA ARG A 235 -9.97 -7.23 16.39
C ARG A 235 -9.79 -8.71 16.68
N LYS A 236 -9.49 -9.47 15.64
CA LYS A 236 -9.08 -10.88 15.74
C LYS A 236 -7.58 -10.98 15.48
N THR A 237 -6.85 -11.48 16.48
CA THR A 237 -5.41 -11.76 16.35
C THR A 237 -5.22 -13.24 16.03
N TYR A 238 -4.50 -13.51 14.94
CA TYR A 238 -4.18 -14.86 14.49
C TYR A 238 -2.69 -15.14 14.61
N GLU A 239 -2.35 -16.39 14.85
CA GLU A 239 -1.00 -16.87 14.60
C GLU A 239 -0.75 -16.90 13.09
N LEU A 240 0.30 -16.23 12.63
CA LEU A 240 0.74 -16.24 11.24
C LEU A 240 1.86 -17.27 11.07
N LYS A 241 1.62 -18.29 10.26
CA LYS A 241 2.66 -19.28 9.96
C LYS A 241 3.80 -18.62 9.17
N THR A 242 5.01 -19.09 9.42
CA THR A 242 6.20 -18.54 8.78
C THR A 242 6.08 -18.54 7.27
N GLN A 243 6.15 -17.36 6.68
CA GLN A 243 6.24 -17.13 5.25
C GLN A 243 7.49 -16.34 4.93
N LYS A 244 8.15 -16.71 3.85
CA LYS A 244 9.27 -15.95 3.32
C LYS A 244 8.80 -15.33 1.99
N ILE A 245 8.62 -14.01 1.99
CA ILE A 245 8.25 -13.24 0.81
C ILE A 245 9.43 -12.34 0.49
N LEU A 246 10.09 -12.59 -0.63
CA LEU A 246 11.22 -11.78 -1.09
C LEU A 246 10.76 -10.75 -2.11
N LEU A 247 11.33 -9.56 -2.05
CA LEU A 247 11.02 -8.47 -2.97
C LEU A 247 11.28 -8.88 -4.43
N SER A 248 12.33 -9.65 -4.69
CA SER A 248 12.61 -10.20 -6.02
C SER A 248 11.53 -11.14 -6.54
N GLU A 249 10.75 -11.79 -5.65
CA GLU A 249 9.70 -12.75 -5.99
C GLU A 249 8.31 -12.09 -6.12
N VAL A 250 8.12 -10.89 -5.59
CA VAL A 250 6.87 -10.13 -5.72
C VAL A 250 6.59 -9.85 -7.20
N LYS A 251 5.45 -10.31 -7.70
CA LYS A 251 5.09 -10.11 -9.12
C LYS A 251 4.43 -8.77 -9.37
N LYS A 252 3.48 -8.40 -8.49
CA LYS A 252 2.79 -7.13 -8.48
C LYS A 252 2.40 -6.79 -7.05
N VAL A 253 2.35 -5.51 -6.71
CA VAL A 253 1.97 -5.06 -5.35
C VAL A 253 0.48 -5.26 -5.09
N ASP A 254 -0.35 -5.14 -6.12
CA ASP A 254 -1.78 -5.48 -6.10
C ASP A 254 -2.07 -6.95 -5.75
N TYR A 255 -1.07 -7.84 -5.80
CA TYR A 255 -1.20 -9.23 -5.38
C TYR A 255 -1.30 -9.40 -3.85
N ILE A 256 -1.04 -8.35 -3.09
CA ILE A 256 -1.11 -8.34 -1.62
C ILE A 256 -2.33 -7.53 -1.14
N ASP A 257 -3.40 -7.46 -1.92
CA ASP A 257 -4.68 -6.86 -1.51
C ASP A 257 -5.49 -7.78 -0.56
N GLY A 258 -6.72 -7.40 -0.22
CA GLY A 258 -7.59 -8.18 0.66
C GLY A 258 -7.80 -9.64 0.22
N ARG A 259 -7.66 -9.95 -1.06
CA ARG A 259 -7.70 -11.31 -1.60
C ARG A 259 -6.56 -12.17 -1.09
N TRP A 260 -5.43 -11.58 -0.75
CA TRP A 260 -4.33 -12.33 -0.14
C TRP A 260 -4.67 -12.84 1.27
N LEU A 261 -5.50 -12.14 2.02
CA LEU A 261 -6.03 -12.63 3.29
C LEU A 261 -6.87 -13.89 3.10
N ASP A 262 -7.73 -13.89 2.08
CA ASP A 262 -8.52 -15.07 1.71
C ASP A 262 -7.61 -16.21 1.25
N ASP A 263 -6.59 -15.93 0.48
CA ASP A 263 -5.57 -16.90 0.07
C ASP A 263 -4.77 -17.43 1.26
N LEU A 264 -4.42 -16.58 2.24
CA LEU A 264 -3.78 -17.02 3.48
C LEU A 264 -4.69 -17.93 4.32
N GLN A 265 -5.99 -17.60 4.40
CA GLN A 265 -6.98 -18.45 5.08
C GLN A 265 -7.14 -19.78 4.35
N ASN A 266 -7.31 -19.74 3.03
CA ASN A 266 -7.48 -20.92 2.18
C ASN A 266 -6.23 -21.79 2.13
N SER A 267 -5.03 -21.21 2.17
CA SER A 267 -3.75 -21.94 2.16
C SER A 267 -3.34 -22.51 3.52
N LYS A 268 -4.20 -22.38 4.55
CA LYS A 268 -3.92 -22.81 5.94
C LYS A 268 -2.64 -22.14 6.54
N GLN A 269 -2.31 -20.97 6.08
CA GLN A 269 -1.18 -20.19 6.62
C GLN A 269 -1.56 -19.40 7.86
N LEU A 270 -2.85 -19.15 8.07
CA LEU A 270 -3.36 -18.71 9.34
C LEU A 270 -3.42 -19.89 10.32
N GLY A 271 -2.84 -19.68 11.50
CA GLY A 271 -2.94 -20.58 12.62
C GLY A 271 -4.21 -20.32 13.45
N LYS A 272 -4.12 -20.67 14.73
CA LYS A 272 -5.21 -20.46 15.67
C LYS A 272 -5.43 -18.96 15.96
N ILE A 273 -6.65 -18.62 16.35
CA ILE A 273 -6.97 -17.32 16.95
C ILE A 273 -6.28 -17.27 18.33
N LEU A 274 -5.46 -16.24 18.53
CA LEU A 274 -4.73 -16.00 19.79
C LEU A 274 -5.50 -15.12 20.74
N LYS A 275 -6.23 -14.13 20.18
CA LYS A 275 -6.95 -13.11 20.94
C LYS A 275 -8.10 -12.56 20.13
N ILE A 276 -9.16 -12.16 20.81
CA ILE A 276 -10.24 -11.33 20.28
C ILE A 276 -10.41 -10.18 21.25
N ASP A 277 -10.38 -8.97 20.77
CA ASP A 277 -10.64 -7.75 21.51
C ASP A 277 -11.48 -6.77 20.70
N PHE A 278 -12.04 -5.81 21.38
CA PHE A 278 -12.85 -4.75 20.80
C PHE A 278 -12.19 -3.42 21.15
N TRP A 279 -12.31 -2.47 20.26
CA TRP A 279 -11.86 -1.11 20.50
C TRP A 279 -12.76 -0.12 19.77
N SER A 280 -12.84 1.09 20.30
CA SER A 280 -13.54 2.20 19.66
C SER A 280 -12.71 3.47 19.85
N GLU A 281 -12.86 4.40 18.92
CA GLU A 281 -12.22 5.71 19.03
C GLU A 281 -13.07 6.70 19.85
N TYR A 282 -14.39 6.44 20.02
CA TYR A 282 -15.34 7.43 20.55
C TYR A 282 -16.50 6.80 21.34
N LEU A 283 -16.29 5.84 22.23
CA LEU A 283 -17.36 5.39 23.11
C LEU A 283 -17.37 6.22 24.40
N GLY A 284 -18.53 6.83 24.73
CA GLY A 284 -18.76 7.53 25.97
C GLY A 284 -18.86 6.60 27.19
N ASP A 285 -19.47 7.05 28.30
CA ASP A 285 -19.53 6.37 29.61
C ASP A 285 -20.10 4.94 29.58
N ASN A 286 -20.79 4.52 28.51
CA ASN A 286 -21.37 3.18 28.34
C ASN A 286 -20.49 2.21 27.51
N GLU A 287 -19.25 2.59 27.17
CA GLU A 287 -18.33 1.80 26.36
C GLU A 287 -18.19 0.35 26.84
N ASP A 288 -17.95 0.18 28.13
CA ASP A 288 -17.71 -1.13 28.75
C ASP A 288 -18.90 -2.09 28.63
N GLU A 289 -20.14 -1.60 28.68
CA GLU A 289 -21.34 -2.44 28.58
C GLU A 289 -21.65 -2.84 27.15
N LEU A 290 -21.51 -1.92 26.20
CA LEU A 290 -21.69 -2.19 24.79
C LEU A 290 -20.62 -3.15 24.27
N VAL A 291 -19.35 -2.89 24.60
CA VAL A 291 -18.22 -3.77 24.28
C VAL A 291 -18.44 -5.18 24.86
N ARG A 292 -18.87 -5.29 26.13
CA ARG A 292 -19.19 -6.59 26.75
C ARG A 292 -20.37 -7.28 26.08
N CYS A 293 -21.38 -6.54 25.65
CA CYS A 293 -22.50 -7.11 24.91
C CYS A 293 -22.05 -7.68 23.57
N VAL A 294 -21.31 -6.91 22.80
CA VAL A 294 -20.80 -7.34 21.48
C VAL A 294 -19.77 -8.46 21.65
N ALA A 295 -18.91 -8.39 22.66
CA ALA A 295 -17.95 -9.44 23.01
C ALA A 295 -18.59 -10.68 23.67
N GLY A 296 -19.71 -10.48 24.36
CA GLY A 296 -20.34 -11.45 25.25
C GLY A 296 -20.80 -12.74 24.60
N LYS A 297 -20.06 -13.83 24.72
CA LYS A 297 -20.26 -15.22 24.29
C LYS A 297 -19.48 -15.66 23.06
N ILE A 298 -18.23 -15.28 22.98
CA ILE A 298 -17.27 -16.05 22.18
C ILE A 298 -16.58 -17.07 23.10
#